data_8d0c2a65e1ed71294d3ba3bc5747cef5
#
_entry.id   8d0c2a65e1ed71294d3ba3bc5747cef5
#
_cell.length_a   1.000
_cell.length_b   1.000
_cell.length_c   1.000
_cell.angle_alpha   90.00
_cell.angle_beta   90.00
_cell.angle_gamma   90.00
#
_symmetry.space_group_name_H-M   'P 1'
#
loop_
_entity.id
_entity.type
_entity.pdbx_description
1 polymer ?
#
loop_
_entity_poly.entity_id
_entity_poly.type
_entity_poly.pdbx_seq_one_letter_code
_entity_poly.pdbx_strand_id
1 'polypeptide(L)'
;MTTYIDTHVHLNADQYDEDLQEVIHRALEANVEKMIVIGFDRKTIERAMKLADEYEFIYAVIGWHPVDAIDCTDEDLKWIEQLAAHPKVVGIGETGLDYYWDKSPKDIQEYWFRKQIQLAQKLNLPIIIH
;
A
#
# COMPACT_ATOMS: atom_id res chain seq x y z
N MET A 1 -7.05 -16.38 -23.94
CA MET A 1 -7.90 -15.76 -22.92
C MET A 1 -7.19 -14.56 -22.32
N THR A 2 -7.90 -13.44 -22.18
CA THR A 2 -7.31 -12.24 -21.60
C THR A 2 -7.18 -12.38 -20.10
N THR A 3 -6.01 -12.08 -19.57
CA THR A 3 -5.76 -12.02 -18.13
C THR A 3 -5.51 -10.58 -17.71
N TYR A 4 -5.79 -10.27 -16.46
CA TYR A 4 -5.68 -8.94 -15.90
C TYR A 4 -4.77 -8.92 -14.67
N ILE A 5 -4.17 -7.79 -14.43
CA ILE A 5 -3.44 -7.51 -13.19
C ILE A 5 -4.10 -6.30 -12.56
N ASP A 6 -4.60 -6.43 -11.33
CA ASP A 6 -5.12 -5.31 -10.57
C ASP A 6 -3.96 -4.65 -9.83
N THR A 7 -3.54 -3.49 -10.29
CA THR A 7 -2.35 -2.81 -9.77
C THR A 7 -2.63 -1.92 -8.54
N HIS A 8 -3.91 -1.78 -8.14
CA HIS A 8 -4.25 -0.92 -7.02
C HIS A 8 -5.56 -1.35 -6.37
N VAL A 9 -5.47 -2.23 -5.38
CA VAL A 9 -6.65 -2.74 -4.68
C VAL A 9 -6.42 -2.73 -3.17
N HIS A 10 -7.48 -2.45 -2.42
CA HIS A 10 -7.44 -2.36 -0.97
C HIS A 10 -8.13 -3.57 -0.31
N LEU A 11 -7.67 -4.78 -0.61
CA LEU A 11 -8.16 -6.01 0.03
C LEU A 11 -7.86 -6.06 1.53
N ASN A 12 -6.94 -5.23 1.98
CA ASN A 12 -6.54 -5.03 3.37
C ASN A 12 -7.46 -4.06 4.15
N ALA A 13 -8.49 -3.53 3.51
CA ALA A 13 -9.45 -2.62 4.16
C ALA A 13 -10.50 -3.40 4.95
N ASP A 14 -11.04 -2.78 6.01
CA ASP A 14 -12.02 -3.38 6.92
C ASP A 14 -13.30 -3.86 6.22
N GLN A 15 -13.66 -3.20 5.12
CA GLN A 15 -14.86 -3.55 4.36
C GLN A 15 -14.83 -4.97 3.78
N TYR A 16 -13.67 -5.61 3.71
CA TYR A 16 -13.51 -6.98 3.21
C TYR A 16 -13.37 -8.03 4.31
N ASP A 17 -13.46 -7.64 5.58
CA ASP A 17 -13.20 -8.55 6.71
C ASP A 17 -14.08 -9.81 6.69
N GLU A 18 -15.33 -9.69 6.25
CA GLU A 18 -16.28 -10.80 6.27
C GLU A 18 -16.21 -11.70 5.03
N ASP A 19 -15.88 -11.15 3.86
CA ASP A 19 -16.00 -11.84 2.58
C ASP A 19 -14.73 -11.85 1.73
N LEU A 20 -13.58 -11.59 2.34
CA LEU A 20 -12.30 -11.45 1.63
C LEU A 20 -11.98 -12.63 0.71
N GLN A 21 -12.14 -13.86 1.22
CA GLN A 21 -11.84 -15.05 0.43
C GLN A 21 -12.75 -15.19 -0.79
N GLU A 22 -14.03 -14.85 -0.64
CA GLU A 22 -14.97 -14.86 -1.75
C GLU A 22 -14.63 -13.81 -2.80
N VAL A 23 -14.22 -12.61 -2.36
CA VAL A 23 -13.79 -11.54 -3.26
C VAL A 23 -12.57 -11.96 -4.06
N ILE A 24 -11.58 -12.55 -3.42
CA ILE A 24 -10.37 -13.07 -4.07
C ILE A 24 -10.76 -14.17 -5.07
N HIS A 25 -11.62 -15.09 -4.68
CA HIS A 25 -12.08 -16.18 -5.54
C HIS A 25 -12.76 -15.64 -6.81
N ARG A 26 -13.67 -14.68 -6.65
CA ARG A 26 -14.35 -14.06 -7.81
C ARG A 26 -13.37 -13.34 -8.73
N ALA A 27 -12.35 -12.68 -8.17
CA ALA A 27 -11.32 -12.04 -8.97
C ALA A 27 -10.56 -13.04 -9.82
N LEU A 28 -10.14 -14.16 -9.22
CA LEU A 28 -9.45 -15.24 -9.94
C LEU A 28 -10.33 -15.84 -11.04
N GLU A 29 -11.61 -16.07 -10.76
CA GLU A 29 -12.57 -16.56 -11.76
C GLU A 29 -12.75 -15.58 -12.92
N ALA A 30 -12.61 -14.27 -12.66
CA ALA A 30 -12.67 -13.22 -13.67
C ALA A 30 -11.34 -13.01 -14.40
N ASN A 31 -10.38 -13.90 -14.21
CA ASN A 31 -9.04 -13.85 -14.83
C ASN A 31 -8.14 -12.70 -14.33
N VAL A 32 -8.36 -12.24 -13.12
CA VAL A 32 -7.42 -11.35 -12.44
C VAL A 32 -6.29 -12.23 -11.91
N GLU A 33 -5.17 -12.22 -12.61
CA GLU A 33 -4.05 -13.14 -12.37
C GLU A 33 -3.20 -12.72 -11.18
N LYS A 34 -3.02 -11.41 -11.01
CA LYS A 34 -2.23 -10.84 -9.92
C LYS A 34 -2.92 -9.61 -9.34
N MET A 35 -2.69 -9.38 -8.06
CA MET A 35 -3.26 -8.24 -7.34
C MET A 35 -2.17 -7.56 -6.53
N ILE A 36 -2.10 -6.24 -6.63
CA ILE A 36 -1.19 -5.44 -5.82
C ILE A 36 -2.02 -4.73 -4.74
N VAL A 37 -1.85 -5.16 -3.50
CA VAL A 37 -2.57 -4.62 -2.34
C VAL A 37 -1.80 -3.44 -1.79
N ILE A 38 -2.51 -2.33 -1.58
CA ILE A 38 -1.92 -1.06 -1.20
C ILE A 38 -2.17 -0.78 0.28
N GLY A 39 -1.10 -0.67 1.06
CA GLY A 39 -1.16 -0.20 2.43
C GLY A 39 -1.10 1.33 2.49
N PHE A 40 -1.62 1.93 3.56
CA PHE A 40 -1.65 3.39 3.68
C PHE A 40 -1.53 3.88 5.14
N ASP A 41 -1.49 2.96 6.11
CA ASP A 41 -1.20 3.20 7.51
C ASP A 41 -0.65 1.91 8.13
N ARG A 42 -0.36 1.91 9.42
CA ARG A 42 0.26 0.75 10.07
C ARG A 42 -0.61 -0.50 9.94
N LYS A 43 -1.88 -0.42 10.25
CA LYS A 43 -2.81 -1.55 10.21
C LYS A 43 -2.94 -2.13 8.81
N THR A 44 -3.14 -1.28 7.81
CA THR A 44 -3.33 -1.72 6.42
C THR A 44 -2.04 -2.25 5.81
N ILE A 45 -0.88 -1.70 6.20
CA ILE A 45 0.42 -2.23 5.80
C ILE A 45 0.61 -3.64 6.35
N GLU A 46 0.35 -3.86 7.64
CA GLU A 46 0.45 -5.19 8.25
C GLU A 46 -0.44 -6.20 7.55
N ARG A 47 -1.67 -5.82 7.24
CA ARG A 47 -2.61 -6.67 6.50
C ARG A 47 -2.15 -6.95 5.07
N ALA A 48 -1.61 -5.95 4.38
CA ALA A 48 -1.08 -6.13 3.02
C ALA A 48 0.08 -7.13 3.01
N MET A 49 0.99 -7.02 3.98
CA MET A 49 2.11 -7.95 4.12
C MET A 49 1.64 -9.37 4.40
N LYS A 50 0.64 -9.53 5.26
CA LYS A 50 0.05 -10.83 5.56
C LYS A 50 -0.57 -11.47 4.32
N LEU A 51 -1.33 -10.70 3.56
CA LEU A 51 -1.95 -11.19 2.32
C LEU A 51 -0.89 -11.59 1.28
N ALA A 52 0.17 -10.81 1.15
CA ALA A 52 1.26 -11.14 0.24
C ALA A 52 1.97 -12.44 0.65
N ASP A 53 2.10 -12.71 1.95
CA ASP A 53 2.68 -13.96 2.45
C ASP A 53 1.75 -15.16 2.23
N GLU A 54 0.43 -14.97 2.39
CA GLU A 54 -0.55 -16.06 2.30
C GLU A 54 -0.85 -16.47 0.85
N TYR A 55 -0.83 -15.52 -0.08
CA TYR A 55 -1.25 -15.75 -1.46
C TYR A 55 -0.11 -15.46 -2.44
N GLU A 56 0.27 -16.45 -3.24
CA GLU A 56 1.36 -16.34 -4.19
C GLU A 56 1.12 -15.22 -5.23
N PHE A 57 -0.13 -14.99 -5.60
CA PHE A 57 -0.51 -13.99 -6.62
C PHE A 57 -0.76 -12.59 -6.05
N ILE A 58 -0.59 -12.39 -4.74
CA ILE A 58 -0.74 -11.08 -4.11
C ILE A 58 0.63 -10.49 -3.80
N TYR A 59 0.80 -9.23 -4.18
CA TYR A 59 1.97 -8.38 -3.93
C TYR A 59 1.55 -7.19 -3.09
N ALA A 60 2.49 -6.49 -2.48
CA ALA A 60 2.23 -5.35 -1.62
C ALA A 60 2.95 -4.10 -2.08
N VAL A 61 2.28 -2.98 -1.95
CA VAL A 61 2.84 -1.63 -1.96
C VAL A 61 2.58 -1.05 -0.59
N ILE A 62 3.58 -0.49 0.04
CA ILE A 62 3.49 0.00 1.41
C ILE A 62 3.97 1.45 1.52
N GLY A 63 3.25 2.23 2.28
CA GLY A 63 3.52 3.65 2.46
C GLY A 63 2.49 4.28 3.38
N TRP A 64 2.51 5.61 3.44
CA TRP A 64 1.66 6.37 4.35
C TRP A 64 0.85 7.41 3.58
N HIS A 65 -0.46 7.30 3.70
CA HIS A 65 -1.43 8.14 2.99
C HIS A 65 -1.37 9.60 3.47
N PRO A 66 -1.55 10.58 2.58
CA PRO A 66 -1.49 11.99 2.97
C PRO A 66 -2.53 12.39 4.02
N VAL A 67 -3.72 11.81 3.99
CA VAL A 67 -4.76 12.11 4.99
C VAL A 67 -4.29 11.75 6.40
N ASP A 68 -3.50 10.69 6.54
CA ASP A 68 -2.98 10.19 7.81
C ASP A 68 -1.54 10.64 8.10
N ALA A 69 -1.01 11.56 7.32
CA ALA A 69 0.38 12.01 7.44
C ALA A 69 0.72 12.54 8.85
N ILE A 70 -0.25 13.16 9.53
CA ILE A 70 -0.05 13.69 10.89
C ILE A 70 0.32 12.59 11.90
N ASP A 71 -0.08 11.36 11.64
CA ASP A 71 0.18 10.22 12.52
C ASP A 71 1.50 9.50 12.21
N CYS A 72 2.15 9.85 11.10
CA CYS A 72 3.39 9.19 10.67
C CYS A 72 4.60 9.67 11.49
N THR A 73 5.50 8.73 11.79
CA THR A 73 6.73 9.01 12.55
C THR A 73 7.95 8.51 11.80
N ASP A 74 9.13 8.95 12.23
CA ASP A 74 10.40 8.45 11.68
C ASP A 74 10.54 6.93 11.89
N GLU A 75 10.03 6.42 13.00
CA GLU A 75 10.03 4.97 13.29
C GLU A 75 9.15 4.21 12.30
N ASP A 76 8.01 4.78 11.92
CA ASP A 76 7.13 4.19 10.92
C ASP A 76 7.85 4.09 9.57
N LEU A 77 8.58 5.12 9.18
CA LEU A 77 9.33 5.12 7.93
C LEU A 77 10.45 4.08 7.93
N LYS A 78 11.16 3.93 9.05
CA LYS A 78 12.17 2.88 9.21
C LYS A 78 11.56 1.48 9.14
N TRP A 79 10.40 1.30 9.75
CA TRP A 79 9.66 0.06 9.68
C TRP A 79 9.25 -0.28 8.25
N ILE A 80 8.73 0.69 7.52
CA ILE A 80 8.40 0.52 6.09
C ILE A 80 9.66 0.12 5.30
N GLU A 81 10.78 0.78 5.55
CA GLU A 81 12.05 0.44 4.88
C GLU A 81 12.45 -1.02 5.15
N GLN A 82 12.32 -1.48 6.39
CA GLN A 82 12.62 -2.87 6.75
C GLN A 82 11.68 -3.86 6.05
N LEU A 83 10.39 -3.57 6.03
CA LEU A 83 9.40 -4.41 5.34
C LEU A 83 9.63 -4.45 3.83
N ALA A 84 10.12 -3.36 3.25
CA ALA A 84 10.37 -3.27 1.81
C ALA A 84 11.50 -4.17 1.32
N ALA A 85 12.27 -4.76 2.22
CA ALA A 85 13.23 -5.81 1.87
C ALA A 85 12.55 -7.14 1.47
N HIS A 86 11.28 -7.32 1.81
CA HIS A 86 10.51 -8.50 1.40
C HIS A 86 10.33 -8.51 -0.12
N PRO A 87 10.60 -9.66 -0.81
CA PRO A 87 10.56 -9.71 -2.27
C PRO A 87 9.17 -9.45 -2.88
N LYS A 88 8.11 -9.55 -2.09
CA LYS A 88 6.74 -9.30 -2.54
C LYS A 88 6.34 -7.83 -2.39
N VAL A 89 7.17 -6.98 -1.82
CA VAL A 89 6.96 -5.52 -1.80
C VAL A 89 7.49 -4.95 -3.10
N VAL A 90 6.59 -4.40 -3.91
CA VAL A 90 6.90 -3.98 -5.28
C VAL A 90 6.86 -2.47 -5.47
N GLY A 91 6.56 -1.70 -4.45
CA GLY A 91 6.54 -0.24 -4.53
C GLY A 91 6.35 0.43 -3.18
N ILE A 92 6.56 1.73 -3.15
CA ILE A 92 6.32 2.61 -2.00
C ILE A 92 5.09 3.48 -2.29
N GLY A 93 4.14 3.43 -1.39
CA GLY A 93 2.87 4.14 -1.49
C GLY A 93 1.78 3.43 -0.67
N GLU A 94 0.60 3.90 -0.65
CA GLU A 94 0.08 5.08 -1.35
C GLU A 94 0.51 6.34 -0.59
N THR A 95 1.12 7.28 -1.28
CA THR A 95 1.62 8.53 -0.72
C THR A 95 1.28 9.70 -1.64
N GLY A 96 1.35 10.91 -1.18
CA GLY A 96 1.04 12.08 -2.01
C GLY A 96 0.47 13.22 -1.20
N LEU A 97 -0.49 13.91 -1.80
CA LEU A 97 -1.15 15.09 -1.22
C LEU A 97 -2.67 14.94 -1.37
N ASP A 98 -3.40 15.30 -0.31
CA ASP A 98 -4.87 15.30 -0.32
C ASP A 98 -5.36 16.46 0.55
N TYR A 99 -5.81 17.52 -0.07
CA TYR A 99 -6.25 18.73 0.61
C TYR A 99 -7.77 18.81 0.80
N TYR A 100 -8.48 17.78 0.39
CA TYR A 100 -9.92 17.70 0.60
C TYR A 100 -10.27 17.49 2.09
N TRP A 101 -9.53 16.61 2.77
CA TRP A 101 -9.73 16.30 4.18
C TRP A 101 -8.85 17.20 5.04
N ASP A 102 -9.36 17.65 6.17
CA ASP A 102 -8.70 18.61 7.06
C ASP A 102 -8.06 17.94 8.29
N LYS A 103 -7.57 16.73 8.12
CA LYS A 103 -6.93 15.96 9.20
C LYS A 103 -5.44 16.29 9.34
N SER A 104 -4.72 16.28 8.24
CA SER A 104 -3.27 16.52 8.21
C SER A 104 -2.96 17.86 7.53
N PRO A 105 -2.16 18.74 8.18
CA PRO A 105 -1.73 20.01 7.56
C PRO A 105 -0.94 19.78 6.27
N LYS A 106 -1.03 20.75 5.35
CA LYS A 106 -0.39 20.65 4.04
C LYS A 106 1.14 20.49 4.12
N ASP A 107 1.79 21.19 5.04
CA ASP A 107 3.22 21.10 5.25
C ASP A 107 3.65 19.72 5.79
N ILE A 108 2.84 19.12 6.63
CA ILE A 108 3.07 17.76 7.15
C ILE A 108 2.90 16.73 6.03
N GLN A 109 1.88 16.88 5.20
CA GLN A 109 1.67 16.01 4.03
C GLN A 109 2.87 16.09 3.08
N GLU A 110 3.33 17.30 2.77
CA GLU A 110 4.47 17.52 1.89
C GLU A 110 5.75 16.91 2.46
N TYR A 111 5.99 17.08 3.76
CA TYR A 111 7.15 16.51 4.43
C TYR A 111 7.22 15.00 4.26
N TRP A 112 6.14 14.29 4.58
CA TRP A 112 6.12 12.82 4.50
C TRP A 112 6.08 12.31 3.07
N PHE A 113 5.47 13.05 2.16
CA PHE A 113 5.52 12.73 0.74
C PHE A 113 6.97 12.77 0.23
N ARG A 114 7.71 13.83 0.53
CA ARG A 114 9.13 13.95 0.15
C ARG A 114 9.97 12.82 0.74
N LYS A 115 9.75 12.49 2.00
CA LYS A 115 10.47 11.41 2.67
C LYS A 115 10.21 10.05 2.00
N GLN A 116 9.01 9.79 1.58
CA GLN A 116 8.67 8.55 0.89
C GLN A 116 9.21 8.51 -0.54
N ILE A 117 9.25 9.63 -1.23
CA ILE A 117 9.93 9.73 -2.53
C ILE A 117 11.42 9.37 -2.37
N GLN A 118 12.08 9.93 -1.38
CA GLN A 118 13.48 9.63 -1.08
C GLN A 118 13.69 8.15 -0.75
N LEU A 119 12.79 7.57 0.02
CA LEU A 119 12.84 6.14 0.34
C LEU A 119 12.70 5.27 -0.91
N ALA A 120 11.73 5.59 -1.77
CA ALA A 120 11.54 4.88 -3.02
C ALA A 120 12.79 4.93 -3.91
N GLN A 121 13.42 6.09 -4.00
CA GLN A 121 14.68 6.26 -4.73
C GLN A 121 15.81 5.42 -4.13
N LYS A 122 15.95 5.46 -2.81
CA LYS A 122 16.97 4.68 -2.09
C LYS A 122 16.82 3.18 -2.33
N LEU A 123 15.59 2.70 -2.35
CA LEU A 123 15.27 1.28 -2.53
C LEU A 123 15.14 0.86 -3.99
N ASN A 124 15.22 1.81 -4.92
CA ASN A 124 14.99 1.59 -6.35
C ASN A 124 13.63 0.91 -6.62
N LEU A 125 12.60 1.40 -5.94
CA LEU A 125 11.22 0.94 -6.10
C LEU A 125 10.36 2.05 -6.71
N PRO A 126 9.33 1.68 -7.49
CA PRO A 126 8.34 2.66 -7.97
C PRO A 126 7.62 3.32 -6.81
N ILE A 127 7.13 4.54 -7.05
CA ILE A 127 6.27 5.23 -6.10
C ILE A 127 4.85 5.26 -6.63
N ILE A 128 3.88 5.01 -5.74
CA ILE A 128 2.45 5.02 -6.07
C ILE A 128 1.83 6.25 -5.41
N ILE A 129 1.37 7.17 -6.24
CA ILE A 129 0.92 8.49 -5.81
C ILE A 129 -0.60 8.54 -5.74
N HIS A 130 -1.06 9.09 -4.61
CA HIS A 130 -2.48 9.43 -4.39
C HIS A 130 -2.81 10.77 -5.03
#